data_ce418d089c6f29aaaef2d947ac38fa28
#
_entry.id   ce418d089c6f29aaaef2d947ac38fa28
#
_cell.length_a   1.000
_cell.length_b   1.000
_cell.length_c   1.000
_cell.angle_alpha   90.00
_cell.angle_beta   90.00
_cell.angle_gamma   90.00
#
_symmetry.space_group_name_H-M   'P 1'
#
loop_
_entity.id
_entity.type
_entity.pdbx_description
1 polymer ?
#
loop_
_entity_poly.entity_id
_entity_poly.type
_entity_poly.pdbx_seq_one_letter_code
_entity_poly.pdbx_strand_id
1 'polypeptide(L)'
;MELRDNRIELKNISSQAPQRKEVFIKKTQESINRKNAREHLAQFHLGCELVKVIRHFFPNLLPMLRQVHDPRHPSYITYDSSVLLMTRILSSIFYISSMRKTSIEFNSETVIENIGMLCETEELSELPYWETINKYLKKIDPNELQHIVCELVRRLLRSRAFEQSKIRGKYWQILVDGTSLGSSRTEWDKRSLYKVHNKGTTEEYKEYYYYVVEAKLVLQDNIIVSIMTEFVENEGEEVEKQDCERNACYRLMERLKKAFPMLPICLCGDSLYACERFFEECKAKHWHFLLRFKEGSIPSIDKEYQSLKQLQNHGYEKEKGRQTGWYDYVTKIEYRNTTLQMAEYKETGKEQSFYFITDFSIQHKNIEALIESGRKRWKNNLSES
;
A
#
# COMPACT_ATOMS: atom_id res chain seq x y z
N MET A 1 -12.08 -2.02 -33.35
CA MET A 1 -12.33 -0.71 -33.98
C MET A 1 -11.54 0.42 -33.33
N GLU A 2 -11.46 0.48 -32.00
CA GLU A 2 -10.72 1.54 -31.26
C GLU A 2 -9.21 1.62 -31.52
N LEU A 3 -8.52 0.51 -31.78
CA LEU A 3 -7.08 0.53 -32.13
C LEU A 3 -6.76 1.18 -33.49
N ARG A 4 -7.72 1.25 -34.39
CA ARG A 4 -7.57 1.94 -35.69
C ARG A 4 -7.70 3.45 -35.55
N ASP A 5 -8.58 3.93 -34.69
CA ASP A 5 -8.81 5.35 -34.45
C ASP A 5 -7.62 6.01 -33.75
N ASN A 6 -7.01 5.32 -32.79
CA ASN A 6 -5.78 5.77 -32.13
C ASN A 6 -4.59 5.90 -33.10
N ARG A 7 -4.48 5.07 -34.15
CA ARG A 7 -3.44 5.20 -35.19
C ARG A 7 -3.69 6.39 -36.12
N ILE A 8 -4.92 6.75 -36.36
CA ILE A 8 -5.30 7.89 -37.21
C ILE A 8 -5.05 9.20 -36.44
N GLU A 9 -5.41 9.28 -35.18
CA GLU A 9 -5.08 10.43 -34.31
C GLU A 9 -3.56 10.62 -34.16
N LEU A 10 -2.80 9.56 -33.97
CA LEU A 10 -1.34 9.61 -33.94
C LEU A 10 -0.74 10.16 -35.24
N LYS A 11 -1.30 9.81 -36.40
CA LYS A 11 -0.89 10.36 -37.69
C LYS A 11 -1.26 11.83 -37.85
N ASN A 12 -2.43 12.24 -37.39
CA ASN A 12 -2.91 13.63 -37.48
C ASN A 12 -2.11 14.58 -36.58
N ILE A 13 -1.75 14.15 -35.38
CA ILE A 13 -0.90 14.92 -34.46
C ILE A 13 0.53 15.02 -34.99
N SER A 14 1.07 13.95 -35.61
CA SER A 14 2.39 14.00 -36.23
C SER A 14 2.43 14.91 -37.48
N SER A 15 1.30 15.14 -38.17
CA SER A 15 1.20 16.02 -39.29
C SER A 15 0.99 17.51 -38.91
N GLN A 16 0.60 17.79 -37.66
CA GLN A 16 0.46 19.15 -37.11
C GLN A 16 1.73 19.64 -36.39
N ALA A 17 2.79 18.85 -36.38
CA ALA A 17 4.09 19.31 -35.88
C ALA A 17 4.58 20.51 -36.75
N PRO A 18 5.09 21.59 -36.12
CA PRO A 18 5.48 22.79 -36.85
C PRO A 18 6.47 22.47 -37.97
N GLN A 19 6.20 23.01 -39.18
CA GLN A 19 7.09 22.82 -40.32
C GLN A 19 8.51 23.27 -39.99
N ARG A 20 9.46 22.37 -40.19
CA ARG A 20 10.86 22.55 -39.88
C ARG A 20 11.48 23.67 -40.70
N LYS A 21 12.14 24.60 -40.04
CA LYS A 21 13.26 25.30 -40.65
C LYS A 21 14.39 24.30 -40.74
N GLU A 22 14.97 24.10 -41.95
CA GLU A 22 16.16 23.31 -42.19
C GLU A 22 17.31 23.90 -41.36
N VAL A 23 17.51 23.40 -40.22
CA VAL A 23 18.74 23.61 -39.45
C VAL A 23 19.38 22.24 -39.32
N PHE A 24 20.63 22.17 -39.74
CA PHE A 24 21.53 21.02 -39.69
C PHE A 24 21.82 20.58 -38.25
N ILE A 25 20.78 20.49 -37.41
CA ILE A 25 20.83 19.94 -36.07
C ILE A 25 20.23 18.54 -36.12
N LYS A 26 21.08 17.73 -36.66
CA LYS A 26 21.48 16.47 -36.09
C LYS A 26 20.33 15.56 -35.65
N LYS A 27 20.40 14.35 -36.22
CA LYS A 27 19.55 13.18 -35.85
C LYS A 27 19.25 13.04 -34.35
N THR A 28 20.12 13.54 -33.47
CA THR A 28 19.94 13.52 -32.00
C THR A 28 18.79 14.39 -31.50
N GLN A 29 18.61 15.58 -32.05
CA GLN A 29 17.56 16.51 -31.62
C GLN A 29 16.18 16.09 -32.16
N GLU A 30 16.16 15.51 -33.36
CA GLU A 30 14.95 14.90 -33.91
C GLU A 30 14.49 13.69 -33.12
N SER A 31 15.41 12.86 -32.63
CA SER A 31 15.08 11.71 -31.80
C SER A 31 14.57 12.13 -30.41
N ILE A 32 15.15 13.19 -29.82
CA ILE A 32 14.69 13.75 -28.55
C ILE A 32 13.31 14.36 -28.69
N ASN A 33 13.06 15.15 -29.76
CA ASN A 33 11.74 15.75 -29.99
C ASN A 33 10.67 14.69 -30.27
N ARG A 34 10.99 13.62 -31.01
CA ARG A 34 10.07 12.49 -31.21
C ARG A 34 9.83 11.70 -29.91
N LYS A 35 10.83 11.56 -29.07
CA LYS A 35 10.71 10.91 -27.76
C LYS A 35 9.78 11.74 -26.87
N ASN A 36 10.03 13.04 -26.74
CA ASN A 36 9.21 13.96 -25.96
C ASN A 36 7.75 14.01 -26.44
N ALA A 37 7.54 14.03 -27.78
CA ALA A 37 6.20 13.98 -28.36
C ALA A 37 5.47 12.67 -28.04
N ARG A 38 6.17 11.53 -28.04
CA ARG A 38 5.60 10.24 -27.66
C ARG A 38 5.28 10.17 -26.15
N GLU A 39 6.15 10.72 -25.32
CA GLU A 39 5.93 10.81 -23.89
C GLU A 39 4.72 11.69 -23.55
N HIS A 40 4.58 12.85 -24.18
CA HIS A 40 3.40 13.71 -24.04
C HIS A 40 2.12 13.02 -24.51
N LEU A 41 2.15 12.34 -25.63
CA LEU A 41 1.01 11.57 -26.11
C LEU A 41 0.62 10.43 -25.17
N ALA A 42 1.61 9.71 -24.67
CA ALA A 42 1.38 8.62 -23.69
C ALA A 42 0.75 9.17 -22.41
N GLN A 43 1.20 10.32 -21.92
CA GLN A 43 0.61 10.99 -20.74
C GLN A 43 -0.83 11.46 -21.01
N PHE A 44 -1.11 12.02 -22.18
CA PHE A 44 -2.45 12.43 -22.57
C PHE A 44 -3.41 11.22 -22.62
N HIS A 45 -3.02 10.13 -23.28
CA HIS A 45 -3.81 8.91 -23.32
C HIS A 45 -4.01 8.31 -21.94
N LEU A 46 -3.00 8.31 -21.08
CA LEU A 46 -3.13 7.86 -19.70
C LEU A 46 -4.16 8.68 -18.92
N GLY A 47 -4.18 10.00 -19.10
CA GLY A 47 -5.16 10.89 -18.49
C GLY A 47 -6.59 10.58 -18.94
N CYS A 48 -6.82 10.39 -20.22
CA CYS A 48 -8.12 10.01 -20.76
C CYS A 48 -8.61 8.66 -20.25
N GLU A 49 -7.72 7.66 -20.24
CA GLU A 49 -8.05 6.32 -19.71
C GLU A 49 -8.33 6.39 -18.20
N LEU A 50 -7.56 7.16 -17.42
CA LEU A 50 -7.82 7.38 -16.01
C LEU A 50 -9.22 7.95 -15.75
N VAL A 51 -9.63 8.97 -16.51
CA VAL A 51 -10.98 9.57 -16.40
C VAL A 51 -12.06 8.53 -16.73
N LYS A 52 -11.88 7.72 -17.78
CA LYS A 52 -12.80 6.62 -18.12
C LYS A 52 -12.88 5.60 -16.97
N VAL A 53 -11.75 5.20 -16.41
CA VAL A 53 -11.69 4.27 -15.27
C VAL A 53 -12.43 4.86 -14.05
N ILE A 54 -12.16 6.11 -13.70
CA ILE A 54 -12.84 6.79 -12.59
C ILE A 54 -14.35 6.82 -12.82
N ARG A 55 -14.80 7.28 -13.97
CA ARG A 55 -16.24 7.39 -14.29
C ARG A 55 -16.95 6.03 -14.33
N HIS A 56 -16.29 5.01 -14.86
CA HIS A 56 -16.89 3.68 -15.00
C HIS A 56 -16.85 2.88 -13.68
N PHE A 57 -15.68 2.78 -13.07
CA PHE A 57 -15.51 1.92 -11.89
C PHE A 57 -15.78 2.64 -10.56
N PHE A 58 -15.57 3.96 -10.52
CA PHE A 58 -15.68 4.76 -9.30
C PHE A 58 -16.54 6.01 -9.46
N PRO A 59 -17.78 5.92 -10.01
CA PRO A 59 -18.62 7.08 -10.30
C PRO A 59 -18.96 7.93 -9.08
N ASN A 60 -18.87 7.34 -7.87
CA ASN A 60 -19.14 8.04 -6.62
C ASN A 60 -17.89 8.74 -6.02
N LEU A 61 -16.70 8.60 -6.65
CA LEU A 61 -15.49 9.19 -6.11
C LEU A 61 -15.63 10.70 -5.92
N LEU A 62 -16.08 11.38 -6.94
CA LEU A 62 -16.23 12.84 -6.90
C LEU A 62 -17.27 13.32 -5.88
N PRO A 63 -18.50 12.75 -5.83
CA PRO A 63 -19.43 13.02 -4.74
C PRO A 63 -18.85 12.79 -3.35
N MET A 64 -18.08 11.73 -3.14
CA MET A 64 -17.43 11.47 -1.84
C MET A 64 -16.38 12.52 -1.51
N LEU A 65 -15.58 12.97 -2.49
CA LEU A 65 -14.59 14.03 -2.28
C LEU A 65 -15.24 15.38 -1.92
N ARG A 66 -16.42 15.67 -2.48
CA ARG A 66 -17.20 16.87 -2.12
C ARG A 66 -17.79 16.79 -0.73
N GLN A 67 -18.11 15.61 -0.24
CA GLN A 67 -18.69 15.37 1.09
C GLN A 67 -17.66 15.40 2.21
N VAL A 68 -16.37 15.40 1.89
CA VAL A 68 -15.32 15.55 2.92
C VAL A 68 -15.53 16.86 3.66
N HIS A 69 -15.61 16.78 4.98
CA HIS A 69 -15.83 17.96 5.83
C HIS A 69 -14.72 18.99 5.62
N ASP A 70 -15.12 20.21 5.29
CA ASP A 70 -14.17 21.30 5.11
C ASP A 70 -13.98 22.07 6.42
N PRO A 71 -12.81 21.98 7.05
CA PRO A 71 -12.53 22.65 8.32
C PRO A 71 -12.25 24.16 8.15
N ARG A 72 -12.31 24.69 6.93
CA ARG A 72 -12.11 26.13 6.66
C ARG A 72 -13.39 26.90 6.94
N HIS A 73 -13.24 28.15 7.35
CA HIS A 73 -14.39 29.04 7.48
C HIS A 73 -15.02 29.32 6.10
N PRO A 74 -16.35 29.26 5.94
CA PRO A 74 -17.02 29.38 4.65
C PRO A 74 -16.63 30.63 3.82
N SER A 75 -16.40 31.78 4.48
CA SER A 75 -15.98 33.01 3.80
C SER A 75 -14.56 32.98 3.21
N TYR A 76 -13.77 31.97 3.50
CA TYR A 76 -12.39 31.79 2.97
C TYR A 76 -12.28 30.62 2.00
N ILE A 77 -13.39 30.03 1.60
CA ILE A 77 -13.41 28.90 0.63
C ILE A 77 -13.45 29.48 -0.78
N THR A 78 -12.31 29.48 -1.44
CA THR A 78 -12.20 29.81 -2.87
C THR A 78 -12.35 28.56 -3.73
N TYR A 79 -11.86 27.42 -3.24
CA TYR A 79 -11.88 26.13 -3.94
C TYR A 79 -12.60 25.10 -3.10
N ASP A 80 -13.51 24.36 -3.68
CA ASP A 80 -14.15 23.21 -3.03
C ASP A 80 -13.16 22.17 -2.61
N SER A 81 -13.48 21.37 -1.58
CA SER A 81 -12.68 20.23 -1.13
C SER A 81 -12.36 19.26 -2.26
N SER A 82 -13.29 19.02 -3.18
CA SER A 82 -13.07 18.15 -4.34
C SER A 82 -11.96 18.66 -5.27
N VAL A 83 -11.87 19.97 -5.49
CA VAL A 83 -10.81 20.57 -6.34
C VAL A 83 -9.45 20.41 -5.65
N LEU A 84 -9.36 20.69 -4.34
CA LEU A 84 -8.12 20.53 -3.58
C LEU A 84 -7.63 19.06 -3.60
N LEU A 85 -8.53 18.13 -3.30
CA LEU A 85 -8.22 16.71 -3.23
C LEU A 85 -7.92 16.13 -4.61
N MET A 86 -8.72 16.49 -5.64
CA MET A 86 -8.49 16.00 -7.00
C MET A 86 -7.18 16.52 -7.57
N THR A 87 -6.85 17.80 -7.36
CA THR A 87 -5.55 18.37 -7.75
C THR A 87 -4.41 17.57 -7.09
N ARG A 88 -4.53 17.23 -5.81
CA ARG A 88 -3.51 16.45 -5.10
C ARG A 88 -3.42 15.02 -5.62
N ILE A 89 -4.54 14.35 -5.84
CA ILE A 89 -4.60 12.98 -6.36
C ILE A 89 -3.97 12.91 -7.75
N LEU A 90 -4.39 13.78 -8.66
CA LEU A 90 -3.89 13.76 -10.03
C LEU A 90 -2.41 14.15 -10.08
N SER A 91 -1.96 15.16 -9.32
CA SER A 91 -0.54 15.49 -9.26
C SER A 91 0.33 14.32 -8.80
N SER A 92 -0.20 13.48 -7.90
CA SER A 92 0.50 12.25 -7.46
C SER A 92 0.52 11.19 -8.57
N ILE A 93 -0.60 10.97 -9.26
CA ILE A 93 -0.71 10.00 -10.36
C ILE A 93 0.22 10.38 -11.53
N PHE A 94 0.36 11.67 -11.81
CA PHE A 94 1.27 12.20 -12.85
C PHE A 94 2.71 12.39 -12.35
N TYR A 95 3.06 11.83 -11.19
CA TYR A 95 4.43 11.83 -10.64
C TYR A 95 5.02 13.23 -10.42
N ILE A 96 4.19 14.22 -10.08
CA ILE A 96 4.70 15.53 -9.66
C ILE A 96 5.41 15.37 -8.31
N SER A 97 6.72 15.53 -8.33
CA SER A 97 7.63 15.10 -7.25
C SER A 97 7.47 15.86 -5.93
N SER A 98 6.80 17.01 -5.91
CA SER A 98 6.57 17.75 -4.65
C SER A 98 5.32 18.62 -4.73
N MET A 99 4.77 18.94 -3.56
CA MET A 99 3.64 19.87 -3.43
C MET A 99 3.91 21.23 -4.08
N ARG A 100 5.12 21.77 -3.93
CA ARG A 100 5.51 23.06 -4.54
C ARG A 100 5.51 23.00 -6.06
N LYS A 101 5.96 21.90 -6.64
CA LYS A 101 5.95 21.67 -8.07
C LYS A 101 4.51 21.53 -8.64
N THR A 102 3.55 21.09 -7.85
CA THR A 102 2.14 21.08 -8.27
C THR A 102 1.68 22.45 -8.75
N SER A 103 2.03 23.52 -8.05
CA SER A 103 1.68 24.89 -8.46
C SER A 103 2.47 25.43 -9.65
N ILE A 104 3.60 24.82 -10.00
CA ILE A 104 4.49 25.33 -11.05
C ILE A 104 4.34 24.49 -12.34
N GLU A 105 4.42 23.18 -12.21
CA GLU A 105 4.47 22.24 -13.35
C GLU A 105 3.10 21.70 -13.75
N PHE A 106 2.14 21.68 -12.81
CA PHE A 106 0.80 21.12 -13.01
C PHE A 106 -0.28 22.18 -13.25
N ASN A 107 0.07 23.46 -13.39
CA ASN A 107 -0.85 24.60 -13.49
C ASN A 107 -0.91 25.15 -14.93
N SER A 108 -1.14 24.27 -15.93
CA SER A 108 -1.39 24.68 -17.31
C SER A 108 -2.89 24.87 -17.59
N GLU A 109 -3.24 25.68 -18.58
CA GLU A 109 -4.63 25.91 -19.01
C GLU A 109 -5.39 24.56 -19.17
N THR A 110 -4.82 23.64 -19.91
CA THR A 110 -5.44 22.32 -20.14
C THR A 110 -5.69 21.54 -18.85
N VAL A 111 -4.78 21.61 -17.86
CA VAL A 111 -4.96 20.92 -16.58
C VAL A 111 -6.05 21.60 -15.75
N ILE A 112 -6.09 22.94 -15.76
CA ILE A 112 -7.12 23.73 -15.07
C ILE A 112 -8.50 23.38 -15.62
N GLU A 113 -8.67 23.41 -16.93
CA GLU A 113 -9.93 23.05 -17.62
C GLU A 113 -10.34 21.61 -17.31
N ASN A 114 -9.42 20.66 -17.40
CA ASN A 114 -9.71 19.25 -17.13
C ASN A 114 -10.10 18.99 -15.66
N ILE A 115 -9.47 19.65 -14.71
CA ILE A 115 -9.85 19.55 -13.30
C ILE A 115 -11.20 20.23 -13.06
N GLY A 116 -11.44 21.40 -13.66
CA GLY A 116 -12.74 22.07 -13.62
C GLY A 116 -13.87 21.17 -14.13
N MET A 117 -13.70 20.61 -15.33
CA MET A 117 -14.66 19.66 -15.90
C MET A 117 -14.83 18.40 -15.07
N LEU A 118 -13.75 17.85 -14.53
CA LEU A 118 -13.80 16.64 -13.71
C LEU A 118 -14.49 16.91 -12.38
N CYS A 119 -14.24 18.06 -11.78
CA CYS A 119 -14.87 18.49 -10.52
C CYS A 119 -16.24 19.16 -10.74
N GLU A 120 -16.73 19.27 -11.99
CA GLU A 120 -17.99 19.96 -12.34
C GLU A 120 -18.07 21.35 -11.69
N THR A 121 -16.96 22.09 -11.73
CA THR A 121 -16.83 23.42 -11.14
C THR A 121 -16.92 24.44 -12.30
N GLU A 122 -17.85 25.34 -12.20
CA GLU A 122 -17.96 26.48 -13.15
C GLU A 122 -16.80 27.45 -12.86
N GLU A 123 -16.11 27.91 -13.91
CA GLU A 123 -15.08 28.96 -13.86
C GLU A 123 -13.86 28.73 -12.93
N LEU A 124 -13.21 27.58 -13.09
CA LEU A 124 -11.90 27.41 -12.47
C LEU A 124 -10.85 28.18 -13.31
N SER A 125 -10.37 29.33 -12.81
CA SER A 125 -9.38 30.16 -13.51
C SER A 125 -7.94 29.75 -13.23
N GLU A 126 -7.68 29.13 -12.10
CA GLU A 126 -6.37 28.65 -11.66
C GLU A 126 -6.50 27.46 -10.69
N LEU A 127 -5.45 26.66 -10.53
CA LEU A 127 -5.42 25.61 -9.53
C LEU A 127 -5.05 26.17 -8.15
N PRO A 128 -5.49 25.47 -7.08
CA PRO A 128 -5.13 25.84 -5.73
C PRO A 128 -3.60 25.87 -5.55
N TYR A 129 -3.09 26.93 -4.96
CA TYR A 129 -1.68 27.02 -4.62
C TYR A 129 -1.30 25.93 -3.61
N TRP A 130 -0.11 25.38 -3.72
CA TRP A 130 0.33 24.23 -2.91
C TRP A 130 0.19 24.42 -1.40
N GLU A 131 0.40 25.65 -0.90
CA GLU A 131 0.21 25.94 0.52
C GLU A 131 -1.26 25.85 0.94
N THR A 132 -2.19 26.22 0.08
CA THR A 132 -3.63 26.11 0.32
C THR A 132 -4.02 24.63 0.48
N ILE A 133 -3.54 23.79 -0.45
CA ILE A 133 -3.75 22.34 -0.36
C ILE A 133 -3.12 21.78 0.92
N ASN A 134 -1.90 22.17 1.23
CA ASN A 134 -1.19 21.69 2.43
C ASN A 134 -1.87 22.12 3.73
N LYS A 135 -2.32 23.39 3.82
CA LYS A 135 -3.06 23.90 4.99
C LYS A 135 -4.40 23.18 5.16
N TYR A 136 -5.08 22.85 4.07
CA TYR A 136 -6.30 22.07 4.08
C TYR A 136 -6.05 20.64 4.57
N LEU A 137 -5.09 19.93 3.96
CA LEU A 137 -4.74 18.55 4.33
C LEU A 137 -4.30 18.39 5.79
N LYS A 138 -3.69 19.43 6.38
CA LYS A 138 -3.32 19.43 7.81
C LYS A 138 -4.51 19.47 8.76
N LYS A 139 -5.68 19.87 8.29
CA LYS A 139 -6.85 20.12 9.13
C LYS A 139 -7.98 19.12 8.94
N ILE A 140 -8.02 18.42 7.82
CA ILE A 140 -9.07 17.43 7.55
C ILE A 140 -8.91 16.20 8.45
N ASP A 141 -10.02 15.53 8.74
CA ASP A 141 -10.00 14.26 9.43
C ASP A 141 -9.49 13.15 8.47
N PRO A 142 -8.35 12.50 8.75
CA PRO A 142 -7.84 11.44 7.89
C PRO A 142 -8.81 10.23 7.79
N ASN A 143 -9.72 10.05 8.74
CA ASN A 143 -10.71 8.98 8.70
C ASN A 143 -11.72 9.16 7.56
N GLU A 144 -12.00 10.39 7.13
CA GLU A 144 -12.86 10.64 5.97
C GLU A 144 -12.21 10.16 4.68
N LEU A 145 -10.91 10.43 4.49
CA LEU A 145 -10.15 9.90 3.36
C LEU A 145 -10.04 8.37 3.43
N GLN A 146 -9.83 7.82 4.63
CA GLN A 146 -9.82 6.38 4.84
C GLN A 146 -11.15 5.74 4.47
N HIS A 147 -12.28 6.40 4.76
CA HIS A 147 -13.60 5.94 4.36
C HIS A 147 -13.73 5.85 2.84
N ILE A 148 -13.26 6.88 2.10
CA ILE A 148 -13.24 6.87 0.64
C ILE A 148 -12.42 5.70 0.11
N VAL A 149 -11.22 5.47 0.64
CA VAL A 149 -10.38 4.33 0.26
C VAL A 149 -11.12 3.00 0.47
N CYS A 150 -11.78 2.83 1.61
CA CYS A 150 -12.57 1.63 1.89
C CYS A 150 -13.71 1.42 0.89
N GLU A 151 -14.41 2.48 0.49
CA GLU A 151 -15.46 2.38 -0.55
C GLU A 151 -14.91 2.00 -1.92
N LEU A 152 -13.78 2.59 -2.33
CA LEU A 152 -13.11 2.21 -3.58
C LEU A 152 -12.69 0.74 -3.55
N VAL A 153 -12.12 0.28 -2.44
CA VAL A 153 -11.71 -1.13 -2.26
C VAL A 153 -12.93 -2.06 -2.27
N ARG A 154 -14.04 -1.72 -1.60
CA ARG A 154 -15.27 -2.51 -1.65
C ARG A 154 -15.78 -2.68 -3.08
N ARG A 155 -15.72 -1.63 -3.86
CA ARG A 155 -16.13 -1.64 -5.25
C ARG A 155 -15.21 -2.52 -6.10
N LEU A 156 -13.90 -2.41 -5.88
CA LEU A 156 -12.89 -3.25 -6.51
C LEU A 156 -13.12 -4.74 -6.20
N LEU A 157 -13.38 -5.10 -4.95
CA LEU A 157 -13.66 -6.47 -4.54
C LEU A 157 -14.96 -7.01 -5.16
N ARG A 158 -15.99 -6.17 -5.30
CA ARG A 158 -17.27 -6.55 -5.95
C ARG A 158 -17.13 -6.79 -7.45
N SER A 159 -16.14 -6.21 -8.12
CA SER A 159 -15.87 -6.44 -9.55
C SER A 159 -15.46 -7.89 -9.86
N ARG A 160 -14.98 -8.64 -8.86
CA ARG A 160 -14.45 -10.01 -8.97
C ARG A 160 -13.27 -10.16 -9.93
N ALA A 161 -12.62 -9.06 -10.35
CA ALA A 161 -11.52 -9.08 -11.30
C ALA A 161 -10.27 -9.82 -10.78
N PHE A 162 -10.14 -9.97 -9.44
CA PHE A 162 -8.95 -10.51 -8.79
C PHE A 162 -9.22 -11.76 -7.95
N GLU A 163 -10.29 -12.51 -8.24
CA GLU A 163 -10.68 -13.72 -7.49
C GLU A 163 -9.57 -14.78 -7.44
N GLN A 164 -8.76 -14.88 -8.47
CA GLN A 164 -7.64 -15.83 -8.56
C GLN A 164 -6.49 -15.53 -7.60
N SER A 165 -6.42 -14.32 -7.03
CA SER A 165 -5.35 -13.94 -6.09
C SER A 165 -5.59 -14.41 -4.65
N LYS A 166 -6.75 -14.96 -4.37
CA LYS A 166 -7.13 -15.43 -3.03
C LYS A 166 -6.31 -16.64 -2.59
N ILE A 167 -5.79 -16.59 -1.38
CA ILE A 167 -5.18 -17.77 -0.75
C ILE A 167 -6.24 -18.86 -0.61
N ARG A 168 -5.92 -20.07 -1.09
CA ARG A 168 -6.83 -21.23 -1.11
C ARG A 168 -8.16 -20.98 -1.82
N GLY A 169 -8.19 -20.05 -2.78
CA GLY A 169 -9.39 -19.68 -3.53
C GLY A 169 -10.49 -18.98 -2.72
N LYS A 170 -10.25 -18.66 -1.45
CA LYS A 170 -11.26 -18.12 -0.54
C LYS A 170 -10.84 -16.85 0.18
N TYR A 171 -9.61 -16.77 0.69
CA TYR A 171 -9.18 -15.74 1.62
C TYR A 171 -8.36 -14.66 0.93
N TRP A 172 -8.75 -13.41 1.11
CA TRP A 172 -7.97 -12.27 0.65
C TRP A 172 -6.71 -12.12 1.50
N GLN A 173 -5.58 -12.02 0.82
CA GLN A 173 -4.30 -11.79 1.48
C GLN A 173 -4.17 -10.31 1.83
N ILE A 174 -4.02 -10.02 3.11
CA ILE A 174 -3.74 -8.68 3.62
C ILE A 174 -2.40 -8.71 4.33
N LEU A 175 -1.46 -7.94 3.81
CA LEU A 175 -0.15 -7.75 4.42
C LEU A 175 -0.27 -6.69 5.51
N VAL A 176 0.31 -6.94 6.67
CA VAL A 176 0.42 -5.97 7.76
C VAL A 176 1.89 -5.72 8.02
N ASP A 177 2.28 -4.46 7.98
CA ASP A 177 3.66 -4.03 8.17
C ASP A 177 3.73 -2.64 8.78
N GLY A 178 4.75 -2.42 9.60
CA GLY A 178 5.04 -1.12 10.16
C GLY A 178 6.00 -0.33 9.28
N THR A 179 5.71 0.95 9.07
CA THR A 179 6.51 1.84 8.22
C THR A 179 6.81 3.15 8.93
N SER A 180 8.07 3.56 8.92
CA SER A 180 8.48 4.89 9.40
C SER A 180 8.19 5.93 8.32
N LEU A 181 7.47 6.99 8.68
CA LEU A 181 7.16 8.11 7.77
C LEU A 181 8.21 9.21 7.81
N GLY A 182 9.03 9.28 8.85
CA GLY A 182 10.08 10.26 9.01
C GLY A 182 10.50 10.44 10.46
N SER A 183 11.64 11.10 10.66
CA SER A 183 12.13 11.45 11.99
C SER A 183 12.69 12.87 12.04
N SER A 184 12.79 13.43 13.25
CA SER A 184 13.31 14.76 13.52
C SER A 184 13.91 14.83 14.93
N ARG A 185 14.88 15.71 15.13
CA ARG A 185 15.37 16.05 16.47
C ARG A 185 14.45 17.04 17.21
N THR A 186 13.56 17.69 16.47
CA THR A 186 12.59 18.62 17.04
C THR A 186 11.24 17.93 17.21
N GLU A 187 10.63 18.04 18.38
CA GLU A 187 9.27 17.58 18.62
C GLU A 187 8.29 18.38 17.78
N TRP A 188 7.49 17.71 17.00
CA TRP A 188 6.48 18.34 16.14
C TRP A 188 5.04 18.07 16.58
N ASP A 189 4.83 17.07 17.43
CA ASP A 189 3.54 16.74 18.03
C ASP A 189 3.77 16.03 19.36
N LYS A 190 2.97 16.34 20.37
CA LYS A 190 3.07 15.78 21.73
C LYS A 190 2.77 14.28 21.82
N ARG A 191 2.10 13.74 20.82
CA ARG A 191 1.84 12.30 20.68
C ARG A 191 2.95 11.55 19.94
N SER A 192 3.98 12.27 19.47
CA SER A 192 5.11 11.70 18.75
C SER A 192 5.82 10.65 19.58
N LEU A 193 6.15 9.53 18.96
CA LEU A 193 7.07 8.56 19.53
C LEU A 193 8.48 9.14 19.52
N TYR A 194 9.29 8.73 20.48
CA TYR A 194 10.70 9.15 20.51
C TYR A 194 11.63 8.01 20.93
N LYS A 195 12.88 8.11 20.49
CA LYS A 195 14.00 7.30 20.95
C LYS A 195 15.02 8.20 21.62
N VAL A 196 15.59 7.73 22.72
CA VAL A 196 16.69 8.42 23.39
C VAL A 196 17.99 7.80 22.92
N HIS A 197 18.83 8.60 22.29
CA HIS A 197 20.17 8.23 21.84
C HIS A 197 21.21 8.68 22.87
N ASN A 198 22.31 7.95 22.99
CA ASN A 198 23.44 8.24 23.88
C ASN A 198 23.01 8.47 25.34
N LYS A 199 22.04 7.69 25.82
CA LYS A 199 21.44 7.84 27.15
C LYS A 199 22.50 7.87 28.25
N GLY A 200 22.43 8.91 29.10
CA GLY A 200 23.33 9.09 30.24
C GLY A 200 24.68 9.73 29.87
N THR A 201 24.90 10.22 28.67
CA THR A 201 26.07 10.96 28.25
C THR A 201 25.78 12.45 28.01
N THR A 202 26.83 13.26 27.87
CA THR A 202 26.68 14.68 27.51
C THR A 202 26.12 14.93 26.12
N GLU A 203 26.06 13.87 25.28
CA GLU A 203 25.55 13.91 23.92
C GLU A 203 24.16 13.25 23.82
N GLU A 204 23.44 13.13 24.93
CA GLU A 204 22.10 12.61 24.95
C GLU A 204 21.16 13.49 24.13
N TYR A 205 20.37 12.87 23.24
CA TYR A 205 19.31 13.57 22.51
C TYR A 205 18.12 12.67 22.25
N LYS A 206 16.95 13.29 22.02
CA LYS A 206 15.74 12.62 21.58
C LYS A 206 15.60 12.72 20.06
N GLU A 207 15.26 11.62 19.41
CA GLU A 207 14.82 11.57 18.04
C GLU A 207 13.32 11.22 18.03
N TYR A 208 12.50 12.13 17.55
CA TYR A 208 11.06 11.94 17.40
C TYR A 208 10.79 11.35 16.03
N TYR A 209 9.83 10.43 15.93
CA TYR A 209 9.50 9.78 14.68
C TYR A 209 8.01 9.50 14.54
N TYR A 210 7.53 9.53 13.30
CA TYR A 210 6.20 9.05 12.94
C TYR A 210 6.29 7.64 12.42
N TYR A 211 5.42 6.80 12.92
CA TYR A 211 5.33 5.40 12.57
C TYR A 211 3.89 5.00 12.34
N VAL A 212 3.63 4.19 11.32
CA VAL A 212 2.29 3.70 11.00
C VAL A 212 2.33 2.19 10.81
N VAL A 213 1.21 1.55 11.11
CA VAL A 213 0.93 0.17 10.69
C VAL A 213 -0.04 0.22 9.53
N GLU A 214 0.30 -0.41 8.44
CA GLU A 214 -0.46 -0.37 7.20
C GLU A 214 -0.99 -1.76 6.84
N ALA A 215 -2.28 -1.83 6.47
CA ALA A 215 -2.89 -3.00 5.87
C ALA A 215 -2.90 -2.84 4.35
N LYS A 216 -2.27 -3.78 3.65
CA LYS A 216 -2.14 -3.79 2.17
C LYS A 216 -2.79 -5.03 1.59
N LEU A 217 -3.76 -4.85 0.71
CA LEU A 217 -4.46 -5.92 0.00
C LEU A 217 -3.65 -6.36 -1.22
N VAL A 218 -3.36 -7.64 -1.31
CA VAL A 218 -2.69 -8.25 -2.48
C VAL A 218 -3.73 -8.63 -3.51
N LEU A 219 -3.68 -8.00 -4.69
CA LEU A 219 -4.59 -8.27 -5.81
C LEU A 219 -3.96 -9.17 -6.87
N GLN A 220 -2.68 -8.97 -7.15
CA GLN A 220 -1.83 -9.80 -8.01
C GLN A 220 -0.40 -9.72 -7.51
N ASP A 221 0.51 -10.48 -8.10
CA ASP A 221 1.92 -10.58 -7.64
C ASP A 221 2.63 -9.23 -7.51
N ASN A 222 2.25 -8.24 -8.33
CA ASN A 222 2.85 -6.90 -8.34
C ASN A 222 1.81 -5.78 -8.13
N ILE A 223 0.56 -6.13 -7.78
CA ILE A 223 -0.49 -5.13 -7.53
C ILE A 223 -0.93 -5.27 -6.09
N ILE A 224 -0.49 -4.32 -5.28
CA ILE A 224 -0.77 -4.26 -3.85
C ILE A 224 -1.33 -2.88 -3.54
N VAL A 225 -2.45 -2.87 -2.85
CA VAL A 225 -3.21 -1.64 -2.58
C VAL A 225 -3.28 -1.41 -1.08
N SER A 226 -2.82 -0.26 -0.63
CA SER A 226 -3.06 0.18 0.75
C SER A 226 -4.56 0.35 0.99
N ILE A 227 -5.07 -0.28 2.02
CA ILE A 227 -6.50 -0.28 2.34
C ILE A 227 -6.82 0.39 3.66
N MET A 228 -5.87 0.42 4.58
CA MET A 228 -6.06 1.05 5.89
C MET A 228 -4.72 1.32 6.56
N THR A 229 -4.64 2.45 7.26
CA THR A 229 -3.46 2.87 8.01
C THR A 229 -3.85 3.22 9.44
N GLU A 230 -3.02 2.82 10.40
CA GLU A 230 -3.15 3.16 11.81
C GLU A 230 -1.86 3.79 12.32
N PHE A 231 -1.97 4.94 12.97
CA PHE A 231 -0.81 5.60 13.56
C PHE A 231 -0.37 4.90 14.85
N VAL A 232 0.94 4.76 15.01
CA VAL A 232 1.55 4.39 16.28
C VAL A 232 1.87 5.69 16.98
N GLU A 233 1.03 6.07 17.93
CA GLU A 233 1.13 7.36 18.62
C GLU A 233 0.73 7.23 20.09
N ASN A 234 1.32 8.05 20.92
CA ASN A 234 0.97 8.10 22.34
C ASN A 234 -0.43 8.69 22.54
N GLU A 235 -1.17 8.19 23.52
CA GLU A 235 -2.53 8.69 23.80
C GLU A 235 -2.53 10.10 24.43
N GLY A 236 -1.41 10.56 24.99
CA GLY A 236 -1.25 11.84 25.63
C GLY A 236 0.21 12.25 25.81
N GLU A 237 0.43 13.36 26.50
CA GLU A 237 1.78 13.93 26.74
C GLU A 237 2.56 13.12 27.77
N GLU A 238 1.90 12.62 28.80
CA GLU A 238 2.49 11.81 29.87
C GLU A 238 2.02 10.37 29.73
N VAL A 239 2.90 9.50 29.25
CA VAL A 239 2.66 8.06 29.13
C VAL A 239 3.76 7.31 29.84
N GLU A 240 3.40 6.35 30.68
CA GLU A 240 4.37 5.45 31.32
C GLU A 240 5.12 4.61 30.28
N LYS A 241 4.44 4.22 29.22
CA LYS A 241 5.00 3.43 28.12
C LYS A 241 4.48 3.95 26.80
N GLN A 242 5.41 4.23 25.89
CA GLN A 242 5.05 4.61 24.52
C GLN A 242 4.28 3.50 23.81
N ASP A 243 3.38 3.90 22.91
CA ASP A 243 2.66 2.98 22.04
C ASP A 243 3.63 2.16 21.15
N CYS A 244 3.13 1.07 20.62
CA CYS A 244 3.94 0.18 19.81
C CYS A 244 3.17 -0.38 18.63
N GLU A 245 3.91 -0.85 17.63
CA GLU A 245 3.41 -1.43 16.39
C GLU A 245 2.34 -2.50 16.63
N ARG A 246 2.52 -3.38 17.62
CA ARG A 246 1.52 -4.42 17.93
C ARG A 246 0.19 -3.86 18.41
N ASN A 247 0.21 -2.85 19.28
CA ASN A 247 -1.03 -2.22 19.75
C ASN A 247 -1.76 -1.51 18.61
N ALA A 248 -1.04 -0.77 17.77
CA ALA A 248 -1.60 -0.16 16.58
C ALA A 248 -2.16 -1.23 15.60
N CYS A 249 -1.49 -2.38 15.46
CA CYS A 249 -2.00 -3.49 14.66
C CYS A 249 -3.36 -3.98 15.18
N TYR A 250 -3.55 -4.11 16.49
CA TYR A 250 -4.85 -4.53 17.03
C TYR A 250 -5.95 -3.49 16.78
N ARG A 251 -5.66 -2.20 16.92
CA ARG A 251 -6.60 -1.13 16.53
C ARG A 251 -6.92 -1.19 15.03
N LEU A 252 -5.91 -1.41 14.20
CA LEU A 252 -6.07 -1.59 12.76
C LEU A 252 -6.98 -2.79 12.44
N MET A 253 -6.80 -3.93 13.12
CA MET A 253 -7.64 -5.13 12.95
C MET A 253 -9.11 -4.87 13.30
N GLU A 254 -9.39 -4.11 14.37
CA GLU A 254 -10.75 -3.71 14.74
C GLU A 254 -11.39 -2.82 13.67
N ARG A 255 -10.67 -1.80 13.22
CA ARG A 255 -11.13 -0.89 12.17
C ARG A 255 -11.35 -1.64 10.84
N LEU A 256 -10.44 -2.54 10.49
CA LEU A 256 -10.54 -3.37 9.30
C LEU A 256 -11.75 -4.31 9.36
N LYS A 257 -12.02 -4.92 10.53
CA LYS A 257 -13.21 -5.77 10.72
C LYS A 257 -14.49 -4.95 10.61
N LYS A 258 -14.52 -3.75 11.15
CA LYS A 258 -15.66 -2.82 11.03
C LYS A 258 -15.90 -2.39 9.59
N ALA A 259 -14.82 -2.09 8.85
CA ALA A 259 -14.91 -1.69 7.45
C ALA A 259 -15.31 -2.84 6.52
N PHE A 260 -14.85 -4.07 6.77
CA PHE A 260 -15.06 -5.24 5.94
C PHE A 260 -15.56 -6.44 6.76
N PRO A 261 -16.77 -6.38 7.35
CA PRO A 261 -17.25 -7.33 8.36
C PRO A 261 -17.33 -8.78 7.85
N MET A 262 -17.64 -8.97 6.57
CA MET A 262 -17.86 -10.29 5.95
C MET A 262 -16.68 -10.75 5.07
N LEU A 263 -15.62 -9.96 4.96
CA LEU A 263 -14.50 -10.30 4.10
C LEU A 263 -13.69 -11.47 4.70
N PRO A 264 -13.52 -12.58 3.99
CA PRO A 264 -12.64 -13.66 4.42
C PRO A 264 -11.19 -13.22 4.23
N ILE A 265 -10.46 -13.04 5.32
CA ILE A 265 -9.10 -12.47 5.34
C ILE A 265 -8.10 -13.53 5.82
N CYS A 266 -6.93 -13.53 5.21
CA CYS A 266 -5.69 -14.08 5.74
C CYS A 266 -4.71 -12.93 5.98
N LEU A 267 -4.40 -12.66 7.25
CA LEU A 267 -3.39 -11.66 7.62
C LEU A 267 -1.98 -12.23 7.47
N CYS A 268 -1.12 -11.51 6.78
CA CYS A 268 0.28 -11.88 6.59
C CYS A 268 1.17 -10.78 7.17
N GLY A 269 2.12 -11.17 7.98
CA GLY A 269 3.00 -10.24 8.68
C GLY A 269 4.36 -10.86 9.00
N ASP A 270 5.19 -10.12 9.70
CA ASP A 270 6.47 -10.59 10.15
C ASP A 270 6.40 -11.35 11.49
N SER A 271 7.57 -11.73 11.99
CA SER A 271 7.69 -12.45 13.24
C SER A 271 7.31 -11.63 14.47
N LEU A 272 7.20 -10.30 14.36
CA LEU A 272 6.74 -9.45 15.45
C LEU A 272 5.30 -9.75 15.85
N TYR A 273 4.47 -10.12 14.86
CA TYR A 273 3.07 -10.47 15.06
C TYR A 273 2.84 -11.91 15.49
N ALA A 274 3.85 -12.77 15.44
CA ALA A 274 3.74 -14.16 15.90
C ALA A 274 3.67 -14.20 17.43
N CYS A 275 2.49 -13.98 18.00
CA CYS A 275 2.24 -14.03 19.44
C CYS A 275 0.79 -14.47 19.72
N GLU A 276 0.55 -14.98 20.91
CA GLU A 276 -0.75 -15.51 21.35
C GLU A 276 -1.91 -14.55 21.08
N ARG A 277 -1.79 -13.30 21.53
CA ARG A 277 -2.85 -12.29 21.36
C ARG A 277 -3.21 -12.10 19.89
N PHE A 278 -2.24 -12.09 18.97
CA PHE A 278 -2.51 -11.95 17.55
C PHE A 278 -3.30 -13.16 17.00
N PHE A 279 -2.95 -14.37 17.44
CA PHE A 279 -3.68 -15.59 17.04
C PHE A 279 -5.12 -15.57 17.54
N GLU A 280 -5.33 -15.16 18.80
CA GLU A 280 -6.66 -15.01 19.39
C GLU A 280 -7.50 -13.94 18.69
N GLU A 281 -6.90 -12.79 18.36
CA GLU A 281 -7.58 -11.73 17.61
C GLU A 281 -7.99 -12.18 16.21
N CYS A 282 -7.15 -12.93 15.50
CA CYS A 282 -7.52 -13.53 14.22
C CYS A 282 -8.68 -14.52 14.38
N LYS A 283 -8.61 -15.40 15.37
CA LYS A 283 -9.67 -16.38 15.68
C LYS A 283 -11.01 -15.71 16.02
N ALA A 284 -10.98 -14.67 16.86
CA ALA A 284 -12.18 -13.93 17.25
C ALA A 284 -12.86 -13.23 16.04
N LYS A 285 -12.09 -12.81 15.06
CA LYS A 285 -12.59 -12.17 13.83
C LYS A 285 -12.94 -13.15 12.71
N HIS A 286 -12.75 -14.45 12.94
CA HIS A 286 -12.86 -15.51 11.91
C HIS A 286 -11.92 -15.29 10.72
N TRP A 287 -10.74 -14.80 10.99
CA TRP A 287 -9.66 -14.62 10.04
C TRP A 287 -8.59 -15.69 10.21
N HIS A 288 -7.83 -15.91 9.17
CA HIS A 288 -6.64 -16.74 9.19
C HIS A 288 -5.39 -15.88 9.17
N PHE A 289 -4.26 -16.49 9.48
CA PHE A 289 -2.97 -15.83 9.40
C PHE A 289 -1.90 -16.70 8.74
N LEU A 290 -0.90 -16.03 8.19
CA LEU A 290 0.31 -16.62 7.63
C LEU A 290 1.47 -15.68 7.96
N LEU A 291 2.20 -15.98 9.02
CA LEU A 291 3.22 -15.10 9.56
C LEU A 291 4.61 -15.66 9.33
N ARG A 292 5.57 -14.80 9.04
CA ARG A 292 6.97 -15.17 9.18
C ARG A 292 7.23 -15.61 10.62
N PHE A 293 7.90 -16.71 10.77
CA PHE A 293 8.39 -17.14 12.09
C PHE A 293 9.92 -17.01 12.15
N LYS A 294 10.43 -16.51 13.25
CA LYS A 294 11.86 -16.40 13.50
C LYS A 294 12.21 -17.46 14.52
N GLU A 295 13.15 -18.32 14.18
CA GLU A 295 13.67 -19.34 15.08
C GLU A 295 14.15 -18.71 16.40
N GLY A 296 13.80 -19.32 17.51
CA GLY A 296 14.10 -18.81 18.86
C GLY A 296 13.11 -17.75 19.38
N SER A 297 12.19 -17.24 18.57
CA SER A 297 11.24 -16.19 19.02
C SER A 297 10.22 -16.70 20.03
N ILE A 298 9.77 -17.96 19.91
CA ILE A 298 8.89 -18.67 20.86
C ILE A 298 9.44 -20.05 21.12
N PRO A 299 10.25 -20.22 22.19
CA PRO A 299 10.97 -21.47 22.46
C PRO A 299 10.10 -22.73 22.54
N SER A 300 8.86 -22.63 23.04
CA SER A 300 7.93 -23.74 23.10
C SER A 300 7.50 -24.24 21.73
N ILE A 301 7.24 -23.32 20.79
CA ILE A 301 6.89 -23.66 19.40
C ILE A 301 8.10 -24.29 18.71
N ASP A 302 9.29 -23.71 18.88
CA ASP A 302 10.52 -24.27 18.29
C ASP A 302 10.77 -25.69 18.76
N LYS A 303 10.68 -25.93 20.07
CA LYS A 303 10.90 -27.26 20.65
C LYS A 303 9.91 -28.28 20.10
N GLU A 304 8.66 -27.94 20.04
CA GLU A 304 7.61 -28.81 19.51
C GLU A 304 7.77 -29.04 18.01
N TYR A 305 8.09 -28.00 17.27
CA TYR A 305 8.40 -28.10 15.84
C TYR A 305 9.54 -29.11 15.58
N GLN A 306 10.67 -29.01 16.28
CA GLN A 306 11.80 -29.92 16.08
C GLN A 306 11.44 -31.37 16.43
N SER A 307 10.66 -31.58 17.48
CA SER A 307 10.21 -32.91 17.88
C SER A 307 9.26 -33.52 16.84
N LEU A 308 8.28 -32.77 16.39
CA LEU A 308 7.31 -33.23 15.40
C LEU A 308 7.92 -33.38 14.00
N LYS A 309 8.92 -32.59 13.65
CA LYS A 309 9.63 -32.67 12.38
C LYS A 309 10.27 -34.02 12.18
N GLN A 310 10.92 -34.54 13.22
CA GLN A 310 11.54 -35.87 13.19
C GLN A 310 10.52 -36.99 13.04
N LEU A 311 9.33 -36.84 13.62
CA LEU A 311 8.28 -37.85 13.60
C LEU A 311 7.47 -37.85 12.28
N GLN A 312 7.16 -36.65 11.76
CA GLN A 312 6.27 -36.51 10.60
C GLN A 312 7.00 -36.67 9.26
N ASN A 313 8.26 -36.25 9.18
CA ASN A 313 9.16 -36.42 8.05
C ASN A 313 8.53 -36.08 6.67
N HIS A 314 8.02 -34.86 6.52
CA HIS A 314 7.34 -34.39 5.31
C HIS A 314 8.25 -33.68 4.29
N GLY A 315 9.57 -33.63 4.56
CA GLY A 315 10.54 -32.92 3.77
C GLY A 315 10.72 -33.46 2.34
N TYR A 316 10.81 -32.59 1.36
CA TYR A 316 11.08 -32.94 -0.04
C TYR A 316 11.78 -31.81 -0.78
N GLU A 317 12.53 -32.20 -1.81
CA GLU A 317 13.11 -31.25 -2.78
C GLU A 317 12.19 -31.06 -4.00
N LYS A 318 12.17 -29.85 -4.51
CA LYS A 318 11.48 -29.55 -5.77
C LYS A 318 12.25 -28.53 -6.60
N GLU A 319 12.33 -28.81 -7.89
CA GLU A 319 12.85 -27.89 -8.90
C GLU A 319 11.74 -26.96 -9.38
N LYS A 320 12.05 -25.66 -9.44
CA LYS A 320 11.19 -24.63 -10.03
C LYS A 320 12.02 -23.76 -10.98
N GLY A 321 11.93 -24.06 -12.27
CA GLY A 321 12.77 -23.44 -13.29
C GLY A 321 14.25 -23.77 -13.09
N ARG A 322 15.09 -22.77 -12.81
CA ARG A 322 16.53 -22.94 -12.55
C ARG A 322 16.90 -23.05 -11.07
N GLN A 323 15.93 -23.03 -10.20
CA GLN A 323 16.14 -23.05 -8.75
C GLN A 323 15.56 -24.32 -8.15
N THR A 324 16.30 -24.96 -7.27
CA THR A 324 15.84 -26.07 -6.46
C THR A 324 15.60 -25.57 -5.05
N GLY A 325 14.51 -26.00 -4.45
CA GLY A 325 14.16 -25.63 -3.07
C GLY A 325 13.77 -26.84 -2.24
N TRP A 326 14.19 -26.84 -0.99
CA TRP A 326 13.74 -27.78 0.03
C TRP A 326 12.47 -27.23 0.68
N TYR A 327 11.45 -28.06 0.77
CA TYR A 327 10.16 -27.78 1.42
C TYR A 327 9.94 -28.80 2.53
N ASP A 328 9.51 -28.34 3.69
CA ASP A 328 9.11 -29.19 4.78
C ASP A 328 7.96 -28.55 5.56
N TYR A 329 7.19 -29.34 6.28
CA TYR A 329 6.12 -28.82 7.12
C TYR A 329 5.82 -29.73 8.30
N VAL A 330 5.35 -29.11 9.37
CA VAL A 330 4.89 -29.78 10.58
C VAL A 330 3.46 -29.34 10.87
N THR A 331 2.63 -30.32 11.18
CA THR A 331 1.22 -30.09 11.53
C THR A 331 0.98 -30.32 13.00
N LYS A 332 -0.09 -29.73 13.55
CA LYS A 332 -0.55 -29.91 14.93
C LYS A 332 0.48 -29.52 15.98
N ILE A 333 1.11 -28.37 15.82
CA ILE A 333 1.91 -27.76 16.89
C ILE A 333 0.91 -27.14 17.88
N GLU A 334 0.86 -27.66 19.09
CA GLU A 334 -0.04 -27.15 20.12
C GLU A 334 0.62 -25.98 20.84
N TYR A 335 -0.01 -24.81 20.77
CA TYR A 335 0.46 -23.62 21.45
C TYR A 335 -0.70 -22.99 22.21
N ARG A 336 -0.71 -23.18 23.53
CA ARG A 336 -1.80 -22.75 24.41
C ARG A 336 -3.19 -23.21 23.88
N ASN A 337 -4.08 -22.28 23.52
CA ASN A 337 -5.42 -22.59 23.00
C ASN A 337 -5.52 -22.61 21.48
N THR A 338 -4.40 -22.73 20.78
CA THR A 338 -4.34 -22.65 19.32
C THR A 338 -3.48 -23.78 18.76
N THR A 339 -4.03 -24.54 17.81
CA THR A 339 -3.29 -25.53 17.03
C THR A 339 -2.69 -24.83 15.81
N LEU A 340 -1.38 -24.85 15.72
CA LEU A 340 -0.60 -24.19 14.68
C LEU A 340 0.01 -25.19 13.72
N GLN A 341 0.45 -24.71 12.60
CA GLN A 341 1.21 -25.45 11.61
C GLN A 341 2.38 -24.59 11.13
N MET A 342 3.48 -25.21 10.80
CA MET A 342 4.69 -24.53 10.36
C MET A 342 5.15 -25.08 9.02
N ALA A 343 5.41 -24.20 8.07
CA ALA A 343 6.05 -24.51 6.80
C ALA A 343 7.49 -24.00 6.82
N GLU A 344 8.40 -24.80 6.32
CA GLU A 344 9.80 -24.43 6.10
C GLU A 344 10.10 -24.42 4.60
N TYR A 345 10.88 -23.44 4.19
CA TYR A 345 11.45 -23.36 2.84
C TYR A 345 12.92 -22.98 2.92
N LYS A 346 13.76 -23.72 2.21
CA LYS A 346 15.18 -23.44 2.06
C LYS A 346 15.55 -23.49 0.58
N GLU A 347 16.17 -22.45 0.10
CA GLU A 347 16.70 -22.41 -1.29
C GLU A 347 18.01 -23.21 -1.33
N THR A 348 18.14 -24.08 -2.32
CA THR A 348 19.37 -24.89 -2.47
C THR A 348 20.58 -23.97 -2.67
N GLY A 349 21.64 -24.24 -1.91
CA GLY A 349 22.86 -23.42 -1.89
C GLY A 349 22.81 -22.22 -0.94
N LYS A 350 21.70 -21.98 -0.26
CA LYS A 350 21.62 -20.97 0.82
C LYS A 350 21.57 -21.65 2.17
N GLU A 351 22.22 -21.06 3.17
CA GLU A 351 22.21 -21.59 4.54
C GLU A 351 20.90 -21.30 5.26
N GLN A 352 20.25 -20.18 4.94
CA GLN A 352 19.10 -19.68 5.67
C GLN A 352 17.79 -20.34 5.22
N SER A 353 17.05 -20.88 6.19
CA SER A 353 15.68 -21.33 6.03
C SER A 353 14.66 -20.21 6.30
N PHE A 354 13.52 -20.33 5.67
CA PHE A 354 12.37 -19.47 5.87
C PHE A 354 11.24 -20.26 6.52
N TYR A 355 10.82 -19.83 7.69
CA TYR A 355 9.73 -20.46 8.43
C TYR A 355 8.48 -19.61 8.39
N PHE A 356 7.32 -20.23 8.19
CA PHE A 356 6.01 -19.60 8.21
C PHE A 356 5.09 -20.37 9.15
N ILE A 357 4.48 -19.64 10.10
CA ILE A 357 3.48 -20.18 11.02
C ILE A 357 2.07 -19.76 10.58
N THR A 358 1.13 -20.69 10.68
CA THR A 358 -0.25 -20.50 10.21
C THR A 358 -1.22 -21.39 10.98
N ASP A 359 -2.48 -21.02 10.99
CA ASP A 359 -3.60 -21.87 11.42
C ASP A 359 -4.24 -22.65 10.26
N PHE A 360 -3.79 -22.41 9.01
CA PHE A 360 -4.22 -23.23 7.88
C PHE A 360 -3.67 -24.67 7.96
N SER A 361 -4.50 -25.63 7.59
CA SER A 361 -4.03 -27.00 7.37
C SER A 361 -3.01 -27.07 6.25
N ILE A 362 -1.78 -27.48 6.55
CA ILE A 362 -0.74 -27.71 5.55
C ILE A 362 -0.78 -29.16 5.06
N GLN A 363 -0.58 -29.32 3.77
CA GLN A 363 -0.48 -30.61 3.08
C GLN A 363 0.55 -30.48 1.96
N HIS A 364 1.13 -31.58 1.50
CA HIS A 364 2.08 -31.61 0.39
C HIS A 364 1.61 -30.81 -0.84
N LYS A 365 0.31 -30.86 -1.18
CA LYS A 365 -0.28 -30.19 -2.36
C LYS A 365 -0.42 -28.66 -2.22
N ASN A 366 -0.35 -28.10 -1.01
CA ASN A 366 -0.62 -26.67 -0.79
C ASN A 366 0.52 -25.88 -0.12
N ILE A 367 1.55 -26.55 0.37
CA ILE A 367 2.68 -25.91 1.08
C ILE A 367 3.38 -24.86 0.21
N GLU A 368 3.63 -25.17 -1.05
CA GLU A 368 4.31 -24.25 -1.97
C GLU A 368 3.54 -22.93 -2.16
N ALA A 369 2.24 -23.04 -2.42
CA ALA A 369 1.38 -21.87 -2.56
C ALA A 369 1.29 -21.02 -1.29
N LEU A 370 1.34 -21.66 -0.10
CA LEU A 370 1.39 -20.96 1.18
C LEU A 370 2.71 -20.22 1.35
N ILE A 371 3.84 -20.88 1.08
CA ILE A 371 5.17 -20.27 1.16
C ILE A 371 5.29 -19.11 0.16
N GLU A 372 4.83 -19.28 -1.08
CA GLU A 372 4.80 -18.20 -2.06
C GLU A 372 3.97 -17.02 -1.59
N SER A 373 2.80 -17.27 -1.01
CA SER A 373 1.96 -16.23 -0.42
C SER A 373 2.66 -15.49 0.72
N GLY A 374 3.33 -16.22 1.62
CA GLY A 374 4.12 -15.63 2.71
C GLY A 374 5.30 -14.79 2.22
N ARG A 375 5.91 -15.17 1.08
CA ARG A 375 7.04 -14.45 0.47
C ARG A 375 6.65 -13.20 -0.31
N LYS A 376 5.39 -13.03 -0.69
CA LYS A 376 4.91 -11.82 -1.40
C LYS A 376 5.18 -10.53 -0.63
N ARG A 377 5.24 -10.58 0.69
CA ARG A 377 5.58 -9.44 1.53
C ARG A 377 6.92 -8.79 1.17
N TRP A 378 7.95 -9.57 0.84
CA TRP A 378 9.28 -9.01 0.54
C TRP A 378 9.42 -8.47 -0.89
N LYS A 379 8.53 -8.80 -1.79
CA LYS A 379 8.53 -8.19 -3.13
C LYS A 379 8.11 -6.71 -3.10
N ASN A 380 7.48 -6.27 -2.00
CA ASN A 380 7.03 -4.89 -1.83
C ASN A 380 8.13 -3.89 -1.46
N ASN A 381 9.19 -4.36 -0.78
CA ASN A 381 10.30 -3.48 -0.37
C ASN A 381 11.22 -3.11 -1.55
N LEU A 382 11.01 -3.67 -2.74
CA LEU A 382 11.76 -3.32 -3.95
C LEU A 382 11.18 -2.12 -4.72
N SER A 383 10.02 -1.58 -4.30
CA SER A 383 9.40 -0.39 -4.89
C SER A 383 9.72 0.91 -4.12
N GLU A 384 10.45 0.83 -3.02
CA GLU A 384 10.87 1.98 -2.19
C GLU A 384 12.36 2.33 -2.34
N SER A 385 13.08 1.71 -3.31
CA SER A 385 14.47 2.02 -3.63
C SER A 385 14.61 2.74 -4.96
#